data_21daa3db85033a79e7369c8e69f25d90
#
_entry.id   21daa3db85033a79e7369c8e69f25d90
#
_cell.length_a   1.000
_cell.length_b   1.000
_cell.length_c   1.000
_cell.angle_alpha   90.00
_cell.angle_beta   90.00
_cell.angle_gamma   90.00
#
_symmetry.space_group_name_H-M   'P 1'
#
loop_
_entity.id
_entity.type
_entity.pdbx_description
1 polymer ?
#
loop_
_entity_poly.entity_id
_entity_poly.type
_entity_poly.pdbx_seq_one_letter_code
_entity_poly.pdbx_strand_id
1 'polypeptide(L)'
;MYLKKLKIGNVELENNLILAPMAGVTDLPFRKICKEFGPGLVCTEMVSSKAIFHDDSKTKLLMNTKGEKRPISMQIFGSDEETMGYASKYVSELADIVDINMGCPAPKVVKNGDGSKLLLDIKKAEKVIKAVVKNSNKPVTLKLRKGWDCEHIVATEFAKMAEQAGASAIIIHGRTRTEMYSG
;
A
#
# COMPACT_ATOMS: atom_id res chain seq x y z
N MET A 1 1.06 15.68 23.86
CA MET A 1 1.31 15.97 22.46
C MET A 1 1.02 14.72 21.65
N TYR A 2 0.09 14.76 20.68
CA TYR A 2 -0.38 13.56 19.95
C TYR A 2 0.55 13.20 18.78
N LEU A 3 1.30 14.17 18.25
CA LEU A 3 2.27 13.95 17.20
C LEU A 3 3.58 13.41 17.78
N LYS A 4 4.01 12.26 17.29
CA LYS A 4 5.23 11.56 17.72
C LYS A 4 6.05 11.16 16.51
N LYS A 5 7.36 11.20 16.60
CA LYS A 5 8.23 10.59 15.59
C LYS A 5 7.86 9.12 15.42
N LEU A 6 7.88 8.65 14.20
CA LEU A 6 7.60 7.25 13.85
C LEU A 6 8.74 6.73 12.99
N LYS A 7 9.07 5.45 13.15
CA LYS A 7 10.06 4.76 12.32
C LYS A 7 9.40 3.56 11.65
N ILE A 8 9.55 3.44 10.33
CA ILE A 8 9.07 2.30 9.53
C ILE A 8 10.29 1.67 8.86
N GLY A 9 10.70 0.50 9.32
CA GLY A 9 11.98 -0.09 8.91
C GLY A 9 13.15 0.85 9.24
N ASN A 10 13.87 1.30 8.22
CA ASN A 10 14.95 2.29 8.33
C ASN A 10 14.53 3.73 7.98
N VAL A 11 13.26 3.97 7.66
CA VAL A 11 12.73 5.30 7.32
C VAL A 11 12.19 5.99 8.56
N GLU A 12 12.74 7.16 8.89
CA GLU A 12 12.29 8.02 9.99
C GLU A 12 11.28 9.05 9.49
N LEU A 13 10.16 9.17 10.18
CA LEU A 13 9.10 10.14 9.94
C LEU A 13 9.11 11.20 11.02
N GLU A 14 9.00 12.46 10.64
CA GLU A 14 8.94 13.61 11.58
C GLU A 14 7.75 13.51 12.55
N ASN A 15 6.68 12.84 12.12
CA ASN A 15 5.50 12.57 12.93
C ASN A 15 4.71 11.36 12.40
N ASN A 16 3.71 10.95 13.14
CA ASN A 16 2.83 9.81 12.85
C ASN A 16 1.59 10.15 12.01
N LEU A 17 1.52 11.33 11.39
CA LEU A 17 0.49 11.64 10.40
C LEU A 17 0.88 11.10 9.03
N ILE A 18 0.00 10.34 8.42
CA ILE A 18 0.22 9.72 7.11
C ILE A 18 -0.96 10.05 6.21
N LEU A 19 -0.68 10.66 5.04
CA LEU A 19 -1.70 10.79 3.99
C LEU A 19 -1.96 9.42 3.38
N ALA A 20 -3.17 8.91 3.53
CA ALA A 20 -3.57 7.61 2.99
C ALA A 20 -3.65 7.63 1.45
N PRO A 21 -3.36 6.50 0.78
CA PRO A 21 -3.54 6.37 -0.66
C PRO A 21 -5.02 6.41 -1.04
N MET A 22 -5.37 7.25 -2.01
CA MET A 22 -6.74 7.41 -2.54
C MET A 22 -6.69 7.51 -4.06
N ALA A 23 -7.19 6.48 -4.78
CA ALA A 23 -7.24 6.46 -6.23
C ALA A 23 -8.08 7.63 -6.77
N GLY A 24 -7.55 8.35 -7.77
CA GLY A 24 -8.16 9.54 -8.33
C GLY A 24 -8.05 10.81 -7.46
N VAL A 25 -7.31 10.76 -6.35
CA VAL A 25 -7.17 11.89 -5.41
C VAL A 25 -5.71 12.18 -5.07
N THR A 26 -4.94 11.17 -4.65
CA THR A 26 -3.55 11.39 -4.19
C THR A 26 -2.56 11.40 -5.36
N ASP A 27 -2.87 12.20 -6.38
CA ASP A 27 -1.95 12.52 -7.47
C ASP A 27 -0.79 13.43 -6.98
N LEU A 28 0.18 13.68 -7.83
CA LEU A 28 1.37 14.49 -7.49
C LEU A 28 1.03 15.90 -6.98
N PRO A 29 0.14 16.68 -7.63
CA PRO A 29 -0.24 18.01 -7.13
C PRO A 29 -0.88 17.98 -5.75
N PHE A 30 -1.82 17.04 -5.52
CA PHE A 30 -2.52 16.90 -4.25
C PHE A 30 -1.56 16.51 -3.12
N ARG A 31 -0.65 15.56 -3.34
CA ARG A 31 0.35 15.17 -2.35
C ARG A 31 1.28 16.32 -1.98
N LYS A 32 1.70 17.15 -2.96
CA LYS A 32 2.52 18.35 -2.70
C LYS A 32 1.80 19.33 -1.80
N ILE A 33 0.54 19.63 -2.07
CA ILE A 33 -0.28 20.50 -1.22
C ILE A 33 -0.41 19.92 0.19
N CYS A 34 -0.78 18.63 0.29
CA CYS A 34 -0.89 17.98 1.59
C CYS A 34 0.42 18.02 2.39
N LYS A 35 1.56 17.90 1.71
CA LYS A 35 2.88 17.92 2.38
C LYS A 35 3.20 19.26 3.03
N GLU A 36 2.61 20.36 2.57
CA GLU A 36 2.74 21.70 3.18
C GLU A 36 2.08 21.76 4.57
N PHE A 37 1.07 20.91 4.82
CA PHE A 37 0.42 20.78 6.14
C PHE A 37 1.17 19.84 7.12
N GLY A 38 2.32 19.32 6.71
CA GLY A 38 3.28 18.66 7.58
C GLY A 38 3.06 17.19 7.93
N PRO A 39 2.37 16.35 7.12
CA PRO A 39 2.36 14.91 7.39
C PRO A 39 3.77 14.34 7.29
N GLY A 40 4.09 13.38 8.17
CA GLY A 40 5.36 12.68 8.16
C GLY A 40 5.57 11.85 6.89
N LEU A 41 4.48 11.32 6.31
CA LEU A 41 4.52 10.48 5.10
C LEU A 41 3.34 10.82 4.18
N VAL A 42 3.56 10.78 2.88
CA VAL A 42 2.49 10.82 1.87
C VAL A 42 2.54 9.54 1.03
N CYS A 43 1.33 9.03 0.67
CA CYS A 43 1.21 7.84 -0.18
C CYS A 43 0.71 8.22 -1.57
N THR A 44 1.25 7.58 -2.60
CA THR A 44 0.76 7.72 -3.98
C THR A 44 -0.62 7.07 -4.15
N GLU A 45 -1.25 7.29 -5.28
CA GLU A 45 -2.32 6.41 -5.73
C GLU A 45 -1.81 4.98 -5.88
N MET A 46 -2.72 4.00 -5.86
CA MET A 46 -2.36 2.60 -6.07
C MET A 46 -2.04 2.31 -7.54
N VAL A 47 -0.93 1.65 -7.79
CA VAL A 47 -0.42 1.34 -9.13
C VAL A 47 -0.51 -0.16 -9.40
N SER A 48 -1.02 -0.54 -10.58
CA SER A 48 -1.14 -1.96 -10.95
C SER A 48 0.22 -2.60 -11.22
N SER A 49 0.52 -3.70 -10.52
CA SER A 49 1.75 -4.46 -10.75
C SER A 49 1.85 -4.99 -12.19
N LYS A 50 0.73 -5.45 -12.75
CA LYS A 50 0.66 -5.90 -14.15
C LYS A 50 0.92 -4.76 -15.13
N ALA A 51 0.40 -3.56 -14.86
CA ALA A 51 0.64 -2.41 -15.72
C ALA A 51 2.12 -1.97 -15.68
N ILE A 52 2.77 -2.04 -14.52
CA ILE A 52 4.22 -1.82 -14.39
C ILE A 52 4.99 -2.89 -15.19
N PHE A 53 4.61 -4.16 -15.04
CA PHE A 53 5.27 -5.28 -15.71
C PHE A 53 5.21 -5.18 -17.23
N HIS A 54 4.10 -4.67 -17.77
CA HIS A 54 3.90 -4.47 -19.20
C HIS A 54 4.29 -3.07 -19.71
N ASP A 55 4.99 -2.27 -18.89
CA ASP A 55 5.49 -0.91 -19.21
C ASP A 55 4.41 0.05 -19.73
N ASP A 56 3.21 0.00 -19.16
CA ASP A 56 2.09 0.88 -19.55
C ASP A 56 2.44 2.36 -19.31
N SER A 57 2.34 3.18 -20.35
CA SER A 57 2.75 4.58 -20.33
C SER A 57 1.92 5.46 -19.36
N LYS A 58 0.62 5.14 -19.19
CA LYS A 58 -0.25 5.88 -18.25
C LYS A 58 0.14 5.61 -16.81
N THR A 59 0.65 4.41 -16.54
CA THR A 59 1.12 4.00 -15.21
C THR A 59 2.32 4.83 -14.76
N LYS A 60 3.20 5.25 -15.68
CA LYS A 60 4.35 6.13 -15.39
C LYS A 60 3.93 7.48 -14.79
N LEU A 61 2.78 8.02 -15.19
CA LEU A 61 2.26 9.27 -14.62
C LEU A 61 1.86 9.11 -13.16
N LEU A 62 1.25 7.98 -12.79
CA LEU A 62 0.86 7.67 -11.41
C LEU A 62 2.07 7.51 -10.47
N MET A 63 3.21 7.07 -11.02
CA MET A 63 4.45 6.88 -10.28
C MET A 63 5.33 8.14 -10.22
N ASN A 64 4.88 9.25 -10.80
CA ASN A 64 5.67 10.49 -10.80
C ASN A 64 5.77 11.08 -9.38
N THR A 65 7.01 11.24 -8.90
CA THR A 65 7.34 11.84 -7.60
C THR A 65 8.28 13.05 -7.73
N LYS A 66 8.39 13.63 -8.96
CA LYS A 66 9.34 14.69 -9.24
C LYS A 66 9.08 15.95 -8.40
N GLY A 67 10.08 16.34 -7.63
CA GLY A 67 10.02 17.54 -6.79
C GLY A 67 9.08 17.41 -5.57
N GLU A 68 8.76 16.19 -5.13
CA GLU A 68 8.12 15.96 -3.84
C GLU A 68 9.13 15.89 -2.70
N LYS A 69 8.74 16.42 -1.53
CA LYS A 69 9.49 16.26 -0.29
C LYS A 69 9.36 14.83 0.23
N ARG A 70 10.50 14.22 0.54
CA ARG A 70 10.58 12.88 1.14
C ARG A 70 10.20 12.90 2.63
N PRO A 71 9.79 11.75 3.22
CA PRO A 71 9.63 10.46 2.58
C PRO A 71 8.29 10.31 1.84
N ILE A 72 8.27 9.38 0.85
CA ILE A 72 7.11 9.03 0.02
C ILE A 72 6.92 7.52 0.06
N SER A 73 5.68 7.07 0.22
CA SER A 73 5.28 5.68 0.05
C SER A 73 4.61 5.49 -1.31
N MET A 74 5.04 4.49 -2.07
CA MET A 74 4.40 4.14 -3.34
C MET A 74 3.59 2.87 -3.18
N GLN A 75 2.27 2.97 -3.43
CA GLN A 75 1.38 1.84 -3.26
C GLN A 75 1.20 1.07 -4.56
N ILE A 76 1.42 -0.25 -4.51
CA ILE A 76 1.19 -1.18 -5.61
C ILE A 76 0.05 -2.16 -5.27
N PHE A 77 -0.64 -2.68 -6.29
CA PHE A 77 -1.66 -3.71 -6.13
C PHE A 77 -1.57 -4.78 -7.21
N GLY A 78 -1.93 -5.98 -6.82
CA GLY A 78 -1.95 -7.19 -7.63
C GLY A 78 -2.07 -8.43 -6.74
N SER A 79 -2.31 -9.58 -7.35
CA SER A 79 -2.45 -10.87 -6.66
C SER A 79 -1.56 -11.95 -7.24
N ASP A 80 -0.70 -11.59 -8.16
CA ASP A 80 0.29 -12.45 -8.79
C ASP A 80 1.68 -12.17 -8.24
N GLU A 81 2.39 -13.21 -7.81
CA GLU A 81 3.68 -13.10 -7.12
C GLU A 81 4.79 -12.51 -8.01
N GLU A 82 4.82 -12.91 -9.28
CA GLU A 82 5.85 -12.49 -10.22
C GLU A 82 5.72 -11.00 -10.54
N THR A 83 4.53 -10.56 -10.95
CA THR A 83 4.28 -9.16 -11.28
C THR A 83 4.42 -8.24 -10.08
N MET A 84 4.01 -8.70 -8.87
CA MET A 84 4.16 -7.93 -7.63
C MET A 84 5.63 -7.83 -7.21
N GLY A 85 6.42 -8.89 -7.35
CA GLY A 85 7.85 -8.87 -7.09
C GLY A 85 8.59 -7.93 -8.06
N TYR A 86 8.27 -8.00 -9.35
CA TYR A 86 8.82 -7.09 -10.35
C TYR A 86 8.48 -5.62 -10.04
N ALA A 87 7.19 -5.35 -9.80
CA ALA A 87 6.73 -4.00 -9.47
C ALA A 87 7.42 -3.46 -8.20
N SER A 88 7.59 -4.29 -7.18
CA SER A 88 8.30 -3.93 -5.95
C SER A 88 9.72 -3.45 -6.21
N LYS A 89 10.49 -4.22 -6.99
CA LYS A 89 11.84 -3.84 -7.38
C LYS A 89 11.86 -2.50 -8.12
N TYR A 90 10.94 -2.32 -9.06
CA TYR A 90 10.85 -1.10 -9.85
C TYR A 90 10.51 0.13 -9.00
N VAL A 91 9.45 0.07 -8.17
CA VAL A 91 9.00 1.23 -7.38
C VAL A 91 9.92 1.54 -6.21
N SER A 92 10.71 0.57 -5.73
CA SER A 92 11.68 0.79 -4.65
C SER A 92 12.82 1.75 -5.05
N GLU A 93 13.05 1.97 -6.33
CA GLU A 93 13.98 2.99 -6.81
C GLU A 93 13.35 4.41 -6.85
N LEU A 94 12.02 4.50 -6.80
CA LEU A 94 11.27 5.76 -6.90
C LEU A 94 10.77 6.30 -5.57
N ALA A 95 10.62 5.45 -4.56
CA ALA A 95 10.01 5.76 -3.26
C ALA A 95 10.90 5.36 -2.08
N ASP A 96 10.53 5.78 -0.88
CA ASP A 96 11.23 5.42 0.37
C ASP A 96 10.60 4.20 1.04
N ILE A 97 9.33 3.93 0.74
CA ILE A 97 8.55 2.79 1.24
C ILE A 97 7.76 2.21 0.08
N VAL A 98 7.70 0.88 -0.01
CA VAL A 98 6.79 0.15 -0.91
C VAL A 98 5.58 -0.29 -0.10
N ASP A 99 4.38 0.13 -0.51
CA ASP A 99 3.15 -0.25 0.18
C ASP A 99 2.30 -1.21 -0.66
N ILE A 100 1.73 -2.23 -0.03
CA ILE A 100 0.88 -3.24 -0.69
C ILE A 100 -0.57 -2.93 -0.39
N ASN A 101 -1.40 -2.76 -1.44
CA ASN A 101 -2.84 -2.62 -1.28
C ASN A 101 -3.54 -3.97 -1.12
N MET A 102 -4.11 -4.21 0.04
CA MET A 102 -5.05 -5.33 0.32
C MET A 102 -6.37 -4.82 0.89
N GLY A 103 -6.75 -3.57 0.56
CA GLY A 103 -7.95 -2.94 1.11
C GLY A 103 -8.92 -2.35 0.09
N CYS A 104 -8.53 -2.21 -1.19
CA CYS A 104 -9.38 -1.62 -2.22
C CYS A 104 -10.65 -2.48 -2.45
N PRO A 105 -11.86 -1.90 -2.26
CA PRO A 105 -13.11 -2.62 -2.42
C PRO A 105 -13.69 -2.54 -3.84
N ALA A 106 -13.04 -1.79 -4.75
CA ALA A 106 -13.56 -1.49 -6.08
C ALA A 106 -13.85 -2.78 -6.88
N PRO A 107 -15.06 -2.90 -7.49
CA PRO A 107 -15.47 -4.13 -8.18
C PRO A 107 -14.49 -4.62 -9.22
N LYS A 108 -13.89 -3.72 -10.01
CA LYS A 108 -12.90 -4.06 -11.04
C LYS A 108 -11.64 -4.68 -10.45
N VAL A 109 -11.17 -4.18 -9.31
CA VAL A 109 -9.98 -4.70 -8.60
C VAL A 109 -10.29 -6.06 -7.99
N VAL A 110 -11.41 -6.15 -7.27
CA VAL A 110 -11.85 -7.37 -6.57
C VAL A 110 -12.14 -8.52 -7.55
N LYS A 111 -12.74 -8.24 -8.71
CA LYS A 111 -13.02 -9.24 -9.76
C LYS A 111 -11.74 -9.91 -10.28
N ASN A 112 -10.64 -9.19 -10.30
CA ASN A 112 -9.33 -9.71 -10.73
C ASN A 112 -8.58 -10.49 -9.63
N GLY A 113 -9.16 -10.62 -8.45
CA GLY A 113 -8.52 -11.27 -7.30
C GLY A 113 -7.61 -10.36 -6.47
N ASP A 114 -7.59 -9.04 -6.78
CA ASP A 114 -6.69 -8.06 -6.20
C ASP A 114 -7.34 -7.30 -5.02
N GLY A 115 -6.55 -6.47 -4.35
CA GLY A 115 -7.02 -5.58 -3.29
C GLY A 115 -7.64 -6.35 -2.13
N SER A 116 -8.84 -5.96 -1.69
CA SER A 116 -9.53 -6.61 -0.57
C SER A 116 -9.93 -8.07 -0.81
N LYS A 117 -9.90 -8.57 -2.06
CA LYS A 117 -10.15 -9.99 -2.36
C LYS A 117 -9.11 -10.90 -1.72
N LEU A 118 -7.88 -10.43 -1.54
CA LEU A 118 -6.81 -11.18 -0.87
C LEU A 118 -7.11 -11.46 0.60
N LEU A 119 -8.03 -10.71 1.25
CA LEU A 119 -8.45 -10.98 2.63
C LEU A 119 -9.15 -12.33 2.81
N LEU A 120 -9.63 -12.95 1.71
CA LEU A 120 -10.26 -14.27 1.71
C LEU A 120 -9.27 -15.44 1.49
N ASP A 121 -7.99 -15.14 1.23
CA ASP A 121 -6.95 -16.16 0.98
C ASP A 121 -5.62 -15.72 1.59
N ILE A 122 -5.44 -16.02 2.87
CA ILE A 122 -4.26 -15.65 3.64
C ILE A 122 -2.97 -16.27 3.07
N LYS A 123 -3.05 -17.49 2.51
CA LYS A 123 -1.88 -18.16 1.92
C LYS A 123 -1.42 -17.46 0.66
N LYS A 124 -2.35 -17.02 -0.18
CA LYS A 124 -2.05 -16.23 -1.36
C LYS A 124 -1.50 -14.85 -0.99
N ALA A 125 -2.12 -14.20 -0.01
CA ALA A 125 -1.66 -12.92 0.51
C ALA A 125 -0.21 -13.01 1.04
N GLU A 126 0.11 -14.06 1.81
CA GLU A 126 1.45 -14.32 2.32
C GLU A 126 2.49 -14.43 1.20
N LYS A 127 2.20 -15.20 0.15
CA LYS A 127 3.09 -15.35 -1.00
C LYS A 127 3.35 -14.03 -1.71
N VAL A 128 2.30 -13.23 -1.91
CA VAL A 128 2.41 -11.90 -2.50
C VAL A 128 3.30 -10.99 -1.64
N ILE A 129 3.09 -10.96 -0.31
CA ILE A 129 3.91 -10.15 0.60
C ILE A 129 5.37 -10.59 0.55
N LYS A 130 5.63 -11.90 0.64
CA LYS A 130 7.00 -12.46 0.56
C LYS A 130 7.69 -12.10 -0.75
N ALA A 131 6.96 -12.16 -1.88
CA ALA A 131 7.51 -11.77 -3.18
C ALA A 131 7.89 -10.29 -3.23
N VAL A 132 7.05 -9.40 -2.68
CA VAL A 132 7.32 -7.97 -2.58
C VAL A 132 8.51 -7.69 -1.67
N VAL A 133 8.55 -8.27 -0.47
CA VAL A 133 9.64 -8.09 0.50
C VAL A 133 10.98 -8.57 -0.07
N LYS A 134 10.99 -9.74 -0.71
CA LYS A 134 12.20 -10.32 -1.32
C LYS A 134 12.82 -9.44 -2.41
N ASN A 135 11.98 -8.71 -3.16
CA ASN A 135 12.43 -7.92 -4.31
C ASN A 135 12.55 -6.42 -4.02
N SER A 136 12.15 -5.95 -2.84
CA SER A 136 12.31 -4.56 -2.42
C SER A 136 13.65 -4.31 -1.78
N ASN A 137 14.28 -3.16 -2.08
CA ASN A 137 15.41 -2.63 -1.32
C ASN A 137 14.97 -1.57 -0.28
N LYS A 138 13.65 -1.38 -0.11
CA LYS A 138 13.02 -0.45 0.82
C LYS A 138 12.13 -1.18 1.82
N PRO A 139 11.79 -0.57 2.96
CA PRO A 139 10.78 -1.11 3.85
C PRO A 139 9.46 -1.36 3.11
N VAL A 140 8.83 -2.49 3.40
CA VAL A 140 7.54 -2.87 2.82
C VAL A 140 6.46 -2.69 3.87
N THR A 141 5.37 -2.03 3.50
CA THR A 141 4.18 -1.89 4.34
C THR A 141 2.96 -2.55 3.68
N LEU A 142 1.94 -2.80 4.47
CA LEU A 142 0.70 -3.41 4.01
C LEU A 142 -0.48 -2.57 4.47
N LYS A 143 -1.33 -2.14 3.54
CA LYS A 143 -2.60 -1.47 3.87
C LYS A 143 -3.79 -2.37 3.55
N LEU A 144 -4.58 -2.71 4.59
CA LEU A 144 -5.73 -3.61 4.49
C LEU A 144 -6.96 -3.05 5.19
N ARG A 145 -8.11 -3.68 4.99
CA ARG A 145 -9.32 -3.51 5.78
C ARG A 145 -9.37 -4.52 6.93
N LYS A 146 -10.17 -4.25 7.98
CA LYS A 146 -10.31 -5.17 9.13
C LYS A 146 -10.81 -6.57 8.73
N GLY A 147 -11.47 -6.69 7.57
CA GLY A 147 -11.99 -7.93 7.04
C GLY A 147 -12.76 -7.75 5.73
N TRP A 148 -13.28 -8.85 5.19
CA TRP A 148 -14.13 -8.85 4.01
C TRP A 148 -15.56 -8.39 4.34
N ASP A 149 -16.16 -8.99 5.34
CA ASP A 149 -17.49 -8.71 5.90
C ASP A 149 -17.48 -8.94 7.42
N CYS A 150 -18.64 -8.89 8.06
CA CYS A 150 -18.77 -9.06 9.52
C CYS A 150 -18.43 -10.49 9.99
N GLU A 151 -18.52 -11.49 9.14
CA GLU A 151 -18.20 -12.90 9.47
C GLU A 151 -16.72 -13.22 9.21
N HIS A 152 -16.05 -12.42 8.35
CA HIS A 152 -14.65 -12.60 7.97
C HIS A 152 -13.79 -11.42 8.41
N ILE A 153 -13.66 -11.27 9.74
CA ILE A 153 -12.76 -10.28 10.37
C ILE A 153 -11.38 -10.92 10.55
N VAL A 154 -10.42 -10.49 9.73
CA VAL A 154 -9.11 -11.16 9.61
C VAL A 154 -7.91 -10.29 10.01
N ALA A 155 -8.13 -9.06 10.46
CA ALA A 155 -7.07 -8.09 10.69
C ALA A 155 -5.93 -8.61 11.59
N THR A 156 -6.27 -9.29 12.70
CA THR A 156 -5.28 -9.81 13.65
C THR A 156 -4.45 -10.94 13.05
N GLU A 157 -5.09 -11.85 12.34
CA GLU A 157 -4.41 -12.98 11.68
C GLU A 157 -3.50 -12.48 10.56
N PHE A 158 -4.02 -11.56 9.73
CA PHE A 158 -3.24 -10.92 8.66
C PHE A 158 -2.06 -10.12 9.19
N ALA A 159 -2.22 -9.41 10.32
CA ALA A 159 -1.13 -8.66 10.91
C ALA A 159 0.04 -9.58 11.32
N LYS A 160 -0.28 -10.68 12.01
CA LYS A 160 0.74 -11.68 12.41
C LYS A 160 1.42 -12.31 11.20
N MET A 161 0.65 -12.71 10.19
CA MET A 161 1.18 -13.30 8.96
C MET A 161 2.08 -12.30 8.22
N ALA A 162 1.65 -11.05 8.08
CA ALA A 162 2.40 -10.02 7.36
C ALA A 162 3.73 -9.67 8.07
N GLU A 163 3.74 -9.61 9.41
CA GLU A 163 4.96 -9.45 10.20
C GLU A 163 5.93 -10.61 9.94
N GLN A 164 5.45 -11.86 10.00
CA GLN A 164 6.25 -13.06 9.71
C GLN A 164 6.75 -13.10 8.25
N ALA A 165 5.99 -12.53 7.33
CA ALA A 165 6.38 -12.39 5.92
C ALA A 165 7.38 -11.25 5.66
N GLY A 166 7.71 -10.44 6.69
CA GLY A 166 8.73 -9.40 6.63
C GLY A 166 8.22 -7.99 6.37
N ALA A 167 6.92 -7.73 6.53
CA ALA A 167 6.37 -6.38 6.46
C ALA A 167 6.88 -5.53 7.64
N SER A 168 7.28 -4.28 7.35
CA SER A 168 7.84 -3.35 8.33
C SER A 168 6.77 -2.56 9.10
N ALA A 169 5.55 -2.45 8.54
CA ALA A 169 4.39 -1.87 9.20
C ALA A 169 3.09 -2.32 8.51
N ILE A 170 1.99 -2.23 9.27
CA ILE A 170 0.66 -2.62 8.81
C ILE A 170 -0.31 -1.49 9.13
N ILE A 171 -1.10 -1.08 8.12
CA ILE A 171 -2.12 -0.03 8.22
C ILE A 171 -3.50 -0.66 8.07
N ILE A 172 -4.33 -0.57 9.09
CA ILE A 172 -5.67 -1.17 9.10
C ILE A 172 -6.73 -0.07 8.97
N HIS A 173 -7.55 -0.18 7.92
CA HIS A 173 -8.80 0.56 7.82
C HIS A 173 -9.86 -0.19 8.65
N GLY A 174 -10.44 0.46 9.64
CA GLY A 174 -11.37 -0.14 10.62
C GLY A 174 -12.71 -0.60 10.04
N ARG A 175 -12.97 -0.45 8.75
CA ARG A 175 -14.15 -0.95 8.05
C ARG A 175 -13.86 -2.26 7.30
N THR A 176 -14.87 -3.11 7.14
CA THR A 176 -14.81 -4.25 6.23
C THR A 176 -14.95 -3.81 4.77
N ARG A 177 -14.74 -4.73 3.84
CA ARG A 177 -14.96 -4.46 2.41
C ARG A 177 -16.43 -4.16 2.12
N THR A 178 -17.37 -4.89 2.76
CA THR A 178 -18.81 -4.72 2.52
C THR A 178 -19.38 -3.46 3.15
N GLU A 179 -18.81 -2.97 4.25
CA GLU A 179 -19.20 -1.67 4.85
C GLU A 179 -18.88 -0.47 3.94
N MET A 180 -17.93 -0.59 3.02
CA MET A 180 -17.54 0.48 2.09
C MET A 180 -17.22 1.80 2.81
N TYR A 181 -18.21 2.69 2.91
CA TYR A 181 -18.15 4.00 3.57
C TYR A 181 -19.19 4.19 4.66
N SER A 182 -20.03 3.17 4.92
CA SER A 182 -21.01 3.16 6.01
C SER A 182 -20.36 2.77 7.35
N GLY A 183 -20.99 3.15 8.44
CA GLY A 183 -20.53 2.86 9.81
C GLY A 183 -19.85 4.03 10.49
#